data_df7f9021406145bac5badb7a57cb5f12
#
_entry.id   df7f9021406145bac5badb7a57cb5f12
#
_cell.length_a   1.000
_cell.length_b   1.000
_cell.length_c   1.000
_cell.angle_alpha   90.00
_cell.angle_beta   90.00
_cell.angle_gamma   90.00
#
_symmetry.space_group_name_H-M   'P 1'
#
loop_
_entity.id
_entity.type
_entity.pdbx_description
1 polymer ?
#
loop_
_entity_poly.entity_id
_entity_poly.type
_entity_poly.pdbx_seq_one_letter_code
_entity_poly.pdbx_strand_id
1 'polypeptide(L)'
;MILVPILIDEDKTKEIYANPDCREIFNSYPEYYFKTGYNPPWIGYFVIREGKVVGVGGFIGKPKDGKVEIAYGTFKDYEGQGIASFSCLQLITIAKETDPKIIITAKTSPEQNASTKILQRNGFKFTGIVQDEGIGDAWEWVQIE
;
A
#
# COMPACT_ATOMS: atom_id res chain seq x y z
N MET A 1 -1.14 16.04 -2.14
CA MET A 1 -1.24 14.62 -2.55
C MET A 1 -2.55 14.01 -2.09
N ILE A 2 -3.11 13.14 -2.88
CA ILE A 2 -4.33 12.40 -2.52
C ILE A 2 -4.19 10.94 -2.92
N LEU A 3 -4.94 10.07 -2.22
CA LEU A 3 -5.13 8.68 -2.63
C LEU A 3 -6.42 8.59 -3.45
N VAL A 4 -6.34 7.90 -4.58
CA VAL A 4 -7.50 7.66 -5.45
C VAL A 4 -7.67 6.15 -5.63
N PRO A 5 -8.87 5.60 -5.36
CA PRO A 5 -9.09 4.16 -5.48
C PRO A 5 -8.77 3.63 -6.87
N ILE A 6 -8.14 2.46 -6.93
CA ILE A 6 -7.99 1.72 -8.18
C ILE A 6 -9.22 0.85 -8.31
N LEU A 7 -10.18 1.32 -9.11
CA LEU A 7 -11.46 0.64 -9.27
C LEU A 7 -11.29 -0.63 -10.10
N ILE A 8 -12.11 -1.65 -9.81
CA ILE A 8 -12.06 -2.91 -10.54
C ILE A 8 -12.39 -2.71 -12.03
N ASP A 9 -13.21 -1.72 -12.33
CA ASP A 9 -13.67 -1.37 -13.68
C ASP A 9 -13.11 -0.01 -14.15
N GLU A 10 -11.94 0.39 -13.64
CA GLU A 10 -11.33 1.67 -13.97
C GLU A 10 -11.05 1.82 -15.47
N ASP A 11 -11.33 3.00 -16.00
CA ASP A 11 -11.00 3.35 -17.38
C ASP A 11 -9.47 3.56 -17.50
N LYS A 12 -8.79 2.55 -18.00
CA LYS A 12 -7.32 2.52 -18.12
C LYS A 12 -6.82 3.44 -19.24
N THR A 13 -7.72 3.99 -20.07
CA THR A 13 -7.34 4.84 -21.19
C THR A 13 -7.20 6.31 -20.82
N LYS A 14 -7.54 6.69 -19.60
CA LYS A 14 -7.40 8.08 -19.14
C LYS A 14 -5.94 8.55 -19.28
N GLU A 15 -5.78 9.79 -19.68
CA GLU A 15 -4.46 10.40 -19.89
C GLU A 15 -3.57 10.33 -18.66
N ILE A 16 -4.15 10.47 -17.46
CA ILE A 16 -3.42 10.39 -16.20
C ILE A 16 -2.70 9.05 -16.02
N TYR A 17 -3.15 7.99 -16.71
CA TYR A 17 -2.57 6.65 -16.64
C TYR A 17 -1.62 6.33 -17.80
N ALA A 18 -1.19 7.33 -18.56
CA ALA A 18 -0.30 7.12 -19.71
C ALA A 18 1.13 6.69 -19.29
N ASN A 19 1.50 6.90 -18.03
CA ASN A 19 2.79 6.50 -17.48
C ASN A 19 2.97 4.97 -17.57
N PRO A 20 4.14 4.47 -18.04
CA PRO A 20 4.41 3.02 -18.08
C PRO A 20 4.23 2.31 -16.75
N ASP A 21 4.54 2.98 -15.63
CA ASP A 21 4.35 2.39 -14.29
C ASP A 21 2.87 2.11 -14.01
N CYS A 22 1.96 2.98 -14.47
CA CYS A 22 0.52 2.75 -14.34
C CYS A 22 0.07 1.55 -15.16
N ARG A 23 0.62 1.37 -16.36
CA ARG A 23 0.29 0.23 -17.21
C ARG A 23 0.69 -1.09 -16.53
N GLU A 24 1.86 -1.11 -15.90
CA GLU A 24 2.33 -2.28 -15.18
C GLU A 24 1.39 -2.62 -14.02
N ILE A 25 0.96 -1.62 -13.26
CA ILE A 25 -0.02 -1.79 -12.20
C ILE A 25 -1.33 -2.36 -12.74
N PHE A 26 -1.88 -1.77 -13.81
CA PHE A 26 -3.13 -2.25 -14.39
C PHE A 26 -3.02 -3.67 -14.95
N ASN A 27 -1.84 -4.08 -15.41
CA ASN A 27 -1.64 -5.45 -15.89
C ASN A 27 -1.72 -6.47 -14.75
N SER A 28 -1.36 -6.09 -13.53
CA SER A 28 -1.35 -6.98 -12.38
C SER A 28 -2.64 -6.97 -11.56
N TYR A 29 -3.37 -5.87 -11.55
CA TYR A 29 -4.51 -5.69 -10.64
C TYR A 29 -5.71 -6.60 -10.89
N PRO A 30 -6.09 -6.96 -12.11
CA PRO A 30 -7.18 -7.91 -12.31
C PRO A 30 -6.93 -9.24 -11.59
N GLU A 31 -5.72 -9.79 -11.72
CA GLU A 31 -5.32 -11.01 -11.03
C GLU A 31 -5.22 -10.79 -9.52
N TYR A 32 -4.69 -9.64 -9.12
CA TYR A 32 -4.54 -9.28 -7.71
C TYR A 32 -5.90 -9.24 -7.02
N TYR A 33 -6.89 -8.54 -7.60
CA TYR A 33 -8.24 -8.48 -7.04
C TYR A 33 -8.97 -9.83 -7.09
N PHE A 34 -8.63 -10.68 -8.04
CA PHE A 34 -9.15 -12.04 -8.07
C PHE A 34 -8.70 -12.82 -6.83
N LYS A 35 -7.45 -12.63 -6.41
CA LYS A 35 -6.89 -13.30 -5.23
C LYS A 35 -7.33 -12.68 -3.91
N THR A 36 -7.32 -11.37 -3.82
CA THR A 36 -7.54 -10.66 -2.54
C THR A 36 -8.99 -10.23 -2.33
N GLY A 37 -9.80 -10.22 -3.39
CA GLY A 37 -11.15 -9.68 -3.37
C GLY A 37 -11.16 -8.18 -3.62
N TYR A 38 -12.35 -7.67 -3.95
CA TYR A 38 -12.56 -6.25 -4.15
C TYR A 38 -13.59 -5.77 -3.13
N ASN A 39 -13.11 -5.28 -2.00
CA ASN A 39 -13.94 -4.93 -0.84
C ASN A 39 -13.57 -3.52 -0.35
N PRO A 40 -14.00 -2.45 -1.03
CA PRO A 40 -13.69 -1.09 -0.59
C PRO A 40 -14.07 -0.87 0.87
N PRO A 41 -13.25 -0.15 1.68
CA PRO A 41 -12.03 0.56 1.29
C PRO A 41 -10.75 -0.32 1.27
N TRP A 42 -10.87 -1.62 1.45
CA TRP A 42 -9.75 -2.56 1.57
C TRP A 42 -9.23 -2.95 0.19
N ILE A 43 -8.78 -1.96 -0.59
CA ILE A 43 -8.35 -2.09 -1.98
C ILE A 43 -7.04 -1.34 -2.22
N GLY A 44 -6.60 -1.29 -3.47
CA GLY A 44 -5.45 -0.50 -3.89
C GLY A 44 -5.83 0.93 -4.25
N TYR A 45 -4.85 1.82 -4.17
CA TYR A 45 -5.01 3.25 -4.44
C TYR A 45 -3.81 3.76 -5.21
N PHE A 46 -4.04 4.68 -6.15
CA PHE A 46 -2.96 5.48 -6.71
C PHE A 46 -2.72 6.70 -5.83
N VAL A 47 -1.47 7.11 -5.73
CA VAL A 47 -1.09 8.39 -5.12
C VAL A 47 -0.99 9.40 -6.25
N ILE A 48 -1.77 10.48 -6.16
CA ILE A 48 -1.79 11.53 -7.17
C ILE A 48 -1.27 12.83 -6.56
N ARG A 49 -0.33 13.46 -7.26
CA ARG A 49 0.24 14.75 -6.90
C ARG A 49 0.30 15.62 -8.15
N GLU A 50 -0.32 16.81 -8.07
CA GLU A 50 -0.32 17.77 -9.18
C GLU A 50 -0.79 17.15 -10.50
N GLY A 51 -1.85 16.32 -10.44
CA GLY A 51 -2.43 15.69 -11.61
C GLY A 51 -1.63 14.53 -12.20
N LYS A 52 -0.62 14.04 -11.47
CA LYS A 52 0.20 12.90 -11.92
C LYS A 52 0.17 11.77 -10.90
N VAL A 53 0.14 10.54 -11.40
CA VAL A 53 0.28 9.36 -10.57
C VAL A 53 1.76 9.19 -10.22
N VAL A 54 2.08 9.21 -8.94
CA VAL A 54 3.47 9.17 -8.45
C VAL A 54 3.79 7.93 -7.61
N GLY A 55 2.78 7.15 -7.26
CA GLY A 55 2.96 5.95 -6.47
C GLY A 55 1.68 5.16 -6.33
N VAL A 56 1.75 4.09 -5.56
CA VAL A 56 0.65 3.17 -5.32
C VAL A 56 0.73 2.70 -3.88
N GLY A 57 -0.41 2.42 -3.28
CA GLY A 57 -0.49 1.83 -1.96
C GLY A 57 -1.83 1.17 -1.77
N GLY A 58 -1.97 0.38 -0.73
CA GLY A 58 -3.25 -0.26 -0.50
C GLY A 58 -3.22 -1.31 0.59
N PHE A 59 -4.32 -2.02 0.68
CA PHE A 59 -4.52 -3.11 1.62
C PHE A 59 -4.42 -4.45 0.89
N ILE A 60 -3.81 -5.42 1.55
CA ILE A 60 -3.70 -6.77 1.00
C ILE A 60 -4.95 -7.54 1.41
N GLY A 61 -6.06 -7.26 0.71
CA GLY A 61 -7.36 -7.84 1.01
C GLY A 61 -8.06 -7.20 2.20
N LYS A 62 -9.26 -7.69 2.48
CA LYS A 62 -10.04 -7.22 3.63
C LYS A 62 -9.46 -7.76 4.95
N PRO A 63 -9.79 -7.16 6.09
CA PRO A 63 -9.30 -7.64 7.38
C PRO A 63 -9.65 -9.09 7.63
N LYS A 64 -8.72 -9.79 8.26
CA LYS A 64 -8.90 -11.17 8.70
C LYS A 64 -8.42 -11.26 10.15
N ASP A 65 -9.27 -11.82 11.02
CA ASP A 65 -8.97 -11.93 12.46
C ASP A 65 -8.59 -10.59 13.10
N GLY A 66 -9.24 -9.52 12.66
CA GLY A 66 -9.01 -8.18 13.21
C GLY A 66 -7.75 -7.50 12.71
N LYS A 67 -7.10 -8.05 11.70
CA LYS A 67 -5.83 -7.52 11.17
C LYS A 67 -5.94 -7.24 9.67
N VAL A 68 -5.26 -6.19 9.23
CA VAL A 68 -5.13 -5.87 7.81
C VAL A 68 -3.68 -5.50 7.51
N GLU A 69 -3.20 -5.97 6.37
CA GLU A 69 -1.84 -5.65 5.93
C GLU A 69 -1.88 -4.51 4.94
N ILE A 70 -0.95 -3.55 5.08
CA ILE A 70 -0.74 -2.48 4.11
C ILE A 70 0.54 -2.70 3.33
N ALA A 71 0.56 -2.15 2.12
CA ALA A 71 1.75 -2.09 1.29
C ALA A 71 1.71 -0.78 0.51
N TYR A 72 2.87 -0.25 0.15
CA TYR A 72 2.96 0.99 -0.62
C TYR A 72 4.27 1.02 -1.39
N GLY A 73 4.28 1.79 -2.45
CA GLY A 73 5.49 1.98 -3.26
C GLY A 73 5.43 3.31 -3.99
N THR A 74 6.59 3.89 -4.21
CA THR A 74 6.76 5.12 -4.97
C THR A 74 7.34 4.78 -6.32
N PHE A 75 6.83 5.39 -7.39
CA PHE A 75 7.42 5.22 -8.70
C PHE A 75 8.84 5.80 -8.70
N LYS A 76 9.74 5.12 -9.39
CA LYS A 76 11.18 5.39 -9.33
C LYS A 76 11.54 6.86 -9.48
N ASP A 77 10.91 7.55 -10.44
CA ASP A 77 11.22 8.96 -10.73
C ASP A 77 10.79 9.92 -9.62
N TYR A 78 10.03 9.44 -8.65
CA TYR A 78 9.47 10.27 -7.57
C TYR A 78 9.97 9.85 -6.19
N GLU A 79 10.94 8.94 -6.11
CA GLU A 79 11.50 8.51 -4.84
C GLU A 79 12.19 9.66 -4.08
N GLY A 80 12.21 9.57 -2.76
CA GLY A 80 12.85 10.58 -1.92
C GLY A 80 12.07 11.87 -1.74
N GLN A 81 10.78 11.88 -2.08
CA GLN A 81 9.95 13.09 -2.04
C GLN A 81 8.79 13.00 -1.03
N GLY A 82 8.84 12.07 -0.11
CA GLY A 82 7.83 11.92 0.94
C GLY A 82 6.55 11.20 0.54
N ILE A 83 6.51 10.61 -0.64
CA ILE A 83 5.30 9.96 -1.17
C ILE A 83 4.95 8.70 -0.39
N ALA A 84 5.94 7.84 -0.10
CA ALA A 84 5.71 6.63 0.67
C ALA A 84 5.26 6.93 2.09
N SER A 85 5.83 7.96 2.72
CA SER A 85 5.43 8.41 4.04
C SER A 85 3.98 8.89 4.07
N PHE A 86 3.58 9.67 3.06
CA PHE A 86 2.20 10.10 2.88
C PHE A 86 1.27 8.89 2.73
N SER A 87 1.63 7.93 1.87
CA SER A 87 0.82 6.74 1.61
C SER A 87 0.60 5.93 2.88
N CYS A 88 1.67 5.69 3.64
CA CYS A 88 1.59 4.97 4.91
C CYS A 88 0.60 5.63 5.87
N LEU A 89 0.73 6.93 6.08
CA LEU A 89 -0.16 7.68 6.98
C LEU A 89 -1.62 7.65 6.50
N GLN A 90 -1.85 7.81 5.20
CA GLN A 90 -3.21 7.80 4.65
C GLN A 90 -3.86 6.41 4.79
N LEU A 91 -3.12 5.34 4.55
CA LEU A 91 -3.65 3.99 4.72
C LEU A 91 -4.01 3.70 6.17
N ILE A 92 -3.17 4.14 7.11
CA ILE A 92 -3.49 4.05 8.55
C ILE A 92 -4.78 4.80 8.84
N THR A 93 -4.93 6.01 8.32
CA THR A 93 -6.12 6.83 8.53
C THR A 93 -7.38 6.15 7.99
N ILE A 94 -7.34 5.64 6.77
CA ILE A 94 -8.47 4.91 6.16
C ILE A 94 -8.85 3.72 7.03
N ALA A 95 -7.87 2.93 7.46
CA ALA A 95 -8.12 1.73 8.26
C ALA A 95 -8.77 2.08 9.60
N LYS A 96 -8.23 3.06 10.32
CA LYS A 96 -8.74 3.46 11.65
C LYS A 96 -10.10 4.14 11.57
N GLU A 97 -10.38 4.90 10.52
CA GLU A 97 -11.70 5.49 10.33
C GLU A 97 -12.76 4.44 10.02
N THR A 98 -12.36 3.37 9.33
CA THR A 98 -13.27 2.28 8.97
C THR A 98 -13.50 1.35 10.16
N ASP A 99 -12.44 1.03 10.91
CA ASP A 99 -12.51 0.18 12.10
C ASP A 99 -11.48 0.67 13.12
N PRO A 100 -11.90 1.44 14.15
CA PRO A 100 -10.97 1.99 15.14
C PRO A 100 -10.16 0.95 15.91
N LYS A 101 -10.58 -0.30 15.92
CA LYS A 101 -9.90 -1.39 16.64
C LYS A 101 -9.00 -2.23 15.75
N ILE A 102 -8.91 -1.90 14.46
CA ILE A 102 -8.14 -2.69 13.52
C ILE A 102 -6.65 -2.73 13.88
N ILE A 103 -6.04 -3.88 13.72
CA ILE A 103 -4.60 -4.04 13.84
C ILE A 103 -4.01 -3.96 12.43
N ILE A 104 -3.07 -3.06 12.23
CA ILE A 104 -2.46 -2.82 10.92
C ILE A 104 -1.07 -3.45 10.90
N THR A 105 -0.79 -4.25 9.89
CA THR A 105 0.51 -4.91 9.72
C THR A 105 1.15 -4.47 8.40
N ALA A 106 2.44 -4.69 8.28
CA ALA A 106 3.19 -4.46 7.05
C ALA A 106 4.38 -5.41 6.99
N LYS A 107 4.85 -5.69 5.78
CA LYS A 107 6.05 -6.51 5.56
C LYS A 107 7.09 -5.71 4.81
N THR A 108 8.36 -5.93 5.14
CA THR A 108 9.50 -5.33 4.44
C THR A 108 10.55 -6.39 4.15
N SER A 109 11.50 -6.08 3.27
CA SER A 109 12.72 -6.85 3.13
C SER A 109 13.43 -6.90 4.49
N PRO A 110 14.22 -7.96 4.77
CA PRO A 110 14.88 -8.11 6.07
C PRO A 110 16.14 -7.23 6.19
N GLU A 111 15.95 -5.91 6.09
CA GLU A 111 17.03 -4.93 6.20
C GLU A 111 16.51 -3.57 6.64
N GLN A 112 17.35 -2.79 7.30
CA GLN A 112 17.03 -1.41 7.65
C GLN A 112 17.16 -0.54 6.41
N ASN A 113 16.10 0.17 6.06
CA ASN A 113 16.07 1.05 4.89
C ASN A 113 15.01 2.15 5.06
N ALA A 114 14.72 2.86 3.97
CA ALA A 114 13.72 3.94 4.00
C ALA A 114 12.33 3.42 4.42
N SER A 115 11.93 2.24 3.94
CA SER A 115 10.62 1.65 4.29
C SER A 115 10.51 1.35 5.77
N THR A 116 11.54 0.78 6.39
CA THR A 116 11.51 0.47 7.83
C THR A 116 11.47 1.74 8.67
N LYS A 117 12.16 2.81 8.24
CA LYS A 117 12.13 4.10 8.94
C LYS A 117 10.74 4.73 8.90
N ILE A 118 10.06 4.65 7.74
CA ILE A 118 8.70 5.17 7.59
C ILE A 118 7.75 4.43 8.52
N LEU A 119 7.84 3.10 8.58
CA LEU A 119 7.00 2.31 9.48
C LEU A 119 7.26 2.68 10.94
N GLN A 120 8.51 2.80 11.34
CA GLN A 120 8.86 3.17 12.72
C GLN A 120 8.32 4.54 13.10
N ARG A 121 8.39 5.53 12.20
CA ARG A 121 7.85 6.88 12.42
C ARG A 121 6.34 6.88 12.58
N ASN A 122 5.65 5.90 12.01
CA ASN A 122 4.20 5.79 12.07
C ASN A 122 3.73 4.81 13.14
N GLY A 123 4.58 4.49 14.10
CA GLY A 123 4.18 3.67 15.25
C GLY A 123 4.23 2.18 15.03
N PHE A 124 4.81 1.72 13.93
CA PHE A 124 5.00 0.28 13.72
C PHE A 124 6.22 -0.23 14.47
N LYS A 125 6.09 -1.43 15.00
CA LYS A 125 7.18 -2.15 15.65
C LYS A 125 7.44 -3.48 14.98
N PHE A 126 8.71 -3.84 14.91
CA PHE A 126 9.15 -5.13 14.38
C PHE A 126 8.65 -6.26 15.29
N THR A 127 8.02 -7.26 14.71
CA THR A 127 7.46 -8.39 15.49
C THR A 127 8.09 -9.74 15.15
N GLY A 128 8.82 -9.83 14.07
CA GLY A 128 9.49 -11.08 13.74
C GLY A 128 9.71 -11.29 12.26
N ILE A 129 10.25 -12.45 11.92
CA ILE A 129 10.51 -12.86 10.55
C ILE A 129 9.37 -13.77 10.11
N VAL A 130 8.81 -13.49 8.94
CA VAL A 130 7.73 -14.29 8.33
C VAL A 130 8.13 -14.68 6.92
N GLN A 131 7.45 -15.68 6.35
CA GLN A 131 7.66 -16.05 4.96
C GLN A 131 6.69 -15.30 4.07
N ASP A 132 7.21 -14.68 3.02
CA ASP A 132 6.43 -13.99 2.01
C ASP A 132 6.66 -14.64 0.65
N GLU A 133 5.59 -14.85 -0.10
CA GLU A 133 5.68 -15.52 -1.41
C GLU A 133 6.57 -14.77 -2.40
N GLY A 134 6.64 -13.45 -2.30
CA GLY A 134 7.40 -12.63 -3.24
C GLY A 134 8.88 -12.54 -2.94
N ILE A 135 9.25 -12.47 -1.66
CA ILE A 135 10.65 -12.17 -1.26
C ILE A 135 11.29 -13.21 -0.35
N GLY A 136 10.56 -14.26 0.05
CA GLY A 136 11.04 -15.27 0.99
C GLY A 136 10.98 -14.74 2.43
N ASP A 137 12.13 -14.66 3.12
CA ASP A 137 12.16 -14.09 4.47
C ASP A 137 11.79 -12.61 4.44
N ALA A 138 10.85 -12.22 5.25
CA ALA A 138 10.40 -10.83 5.38
C ALA A 138 10.33 -10.45 6.85
N TRP A 139 10.51 -9.17 7.14
CA TRP A 139 10.25 -8.62 8.47
C TRP A 139 8.80 -8.20 8.55
N GLU A 140 8.13 -8.63 9.61
CA GLU A 140 6.75 -8.21 9.89
C GLU A 140 6.74 -7.07 10.91
N TRP A 141 5.89 -6.09 10.64
CA TRP A 141 5.70 -4.91 11.48
C TRP A 141 4.25 -4.79 11.87
N VAL A 142 4.00 -4.34 13.09
CA VAL A 142 2.63 -4.11 13.60
C VAL A 142 2.53 -2.69 14.13
N GLN A 143 1.51 -1.98 13.71
CA GLN A 143 1.24 -0.62 14.18
C GLN A 143 0.57 -0.69 15.55
N ILE A 144 1.13 -0.02 16.53
CA ILE A 144 0.70 -0.12 17.92
C ILE A 144 -0.02 1.12 18.44
N GLU A 145 -0.04 2.15 17.65
CA GLU A 145 -0.70 3.40 18.06
C GLU A 145 -2.12 3.49 17.53
#